data_1f5a672a1956c721209cc235375ec02c
#
_entry.id   1f5a672a1956c721209cc235375ec02c
#
_cell.length_a   1.000
_cell.length_b   1.000
_cell.length_c   1.000
_cell.angle_alpha   90.00
_cell.angle_beta   90.00
_cell.angle_gamma   90.00
#
_symmetry.space_group_name_H-M   'P 1'
#
loop_
_entity.id
_entity.type
_entity.pdbx_description
1 polymer ?
#
loop_
_entity_poly.entity_id
_entity_poly.type
_entity_poly.pdbx_seq_one_letter_code
_entity_poly.pdbx_strand_id
1 'polypeptide(L)'
;MPGMRRLLIVLLSVVPLYGASPEIFRVRLDTTKGPIVIEVHREWAPRGADRFHELVTSGYFDDSRFFRVVKGQWAQFGINGDPAVATRWRGRTIPDDPPKQSNVRGTVTFAFAVPNGRTTQVYIALKNLADPQDAQGFVPFGRVVEGMDVADSLNSEYGENAGSGIRAGKQQPLFDGGNAYMDRAYPRLDRILHAKVIP
;
A
#
# COMPACT_ATOMS: atom_id res chain seq x y z
N MET A 1 -13.45 -28.85 -55.84
CA MET A 1 -13.83 -28.38 -54.46
C MET A 1 -12.64 -27.55 -53.94
N PRO A 2 -12.78 -26.22 -53.74
CA PRO A 2 -11.68 -25.39 -53.26
C PRO A 2 -11.65 -25.45 -51.72
N GLY A 3 -10.45 -25.79 -51.22
CA GLY A 3 -10.18 -25.88 -49.78
C GLY A 3 -10.18 -24.52 -49.12
N MET A 4 -10.98 -24.39 -48.09
CA MET A 4 -11.13 -23.23 -47.21
C MET A 4 -9.92 -23.13 -46.29
N ARG A 5 -8.96 -22.24 -46.58
CA ARG A 5 -7.85 -21.90 -45.68
C ARG A 5 -8.42 -21.12 -44.50
N ARG A 6 -8.45 -21.76 -43.32
CA ARG A 6 -8.79 -21.08 -42.07
C ARG A 6 -7.59 -20.18 -41.66
N LEU A 7 -7.82 -18.88 -41.71
CA LEU A 7 -6.90 -17.88 -41.21
C LEU A 7 -6.94 -17.90 -39.65
N LEU A 8 -5.88 -18.40 -39.03
CA LEU A 8 -5.73 -18.38 -37.59
C LEU A 8 -5.29 -16.98 -37.16
N ILE A 9 -6.21 -16.17 -36.66
CA ILE A 9 -5.87 -14.85 -36.08
C ILE A 9 -5.34 -15.11 -34.68
N VAL A 10 -4.04 -15.03 -34.50
CA VAL A 10 -3.42 -15.02 -33.17
C VAL A 10 -3.57 -13.61 -32.60
N LEU A 11 -4.52 -13.44 -31.68
CA LEU A 11 -4.60 -12.23 -30.85
C LEU A 11 -3.41 -12.22 -29.90
N LEU A 12 -2.36 -11.48 -30.22
CA LEU A 12 -1.33 -11.11 -29.26
C LEU A 12 -1.96 -10.15 -28.24
N SER A 13 -2.26 -10.66 -27.05
CA SER A 13 -2.58 -9.82 -25.90
C SER A 13 -1.30 -9.05 -25.50
N VAL A 14 -1.26 -7.77 -25.79
CA VAL A 14 -0.23 -6.85 -25.27
C VAL A 14 -0.49 -6.73 -23.76
N VAL A 15 0.20 -7.54 -22.95
CA VAL A 15 0.30 -7.32 -21.53
C VAL A 15 1.17 -6.07 -21.37
N PRO A 16 0.70 -4.98 -20.76
CA PRO A 16 1.56 -3.85 -20.48
C PRO A 16 2.70 -4.34 -19.57
N LEU A 17 3.91 -4.35 -20.08
CA LEU A 17 5.13 -4.49 -19.27
C LEU A 17 5.23 -3.19 -18.46
N TYR A 18 4.71 -3.19 -17.24
CA TYR A 18 5.10 -2.16 -16.28
C TYR A 18 6.61 -2.35 -16.06
N GLY A 19 7.41 -1.42 -16.56
CA GLY A 19 8.86 -1.43 -16.37
C GLY A 19 9.19 -1.41 -14.88
N ALA A 20 10.37 -1.93 -14.52
CA ALA A 20 10.87 -1.81 -13.15
C ALA A 20 10.85 -0.34 -12.71
N SER A 21 10.54 -0.09 -11.44
CA SER A 21 10.64 1.26 -10.87
C SER A 21 12.10 1.75 -10.85
N PRO A 22 12.34 3.05 -10.70
CA PRO A 22 13.69 3.55 -10.44
C PRO A 22 14.34 2.86 -9.23
N GLU A 23 15.67 2.75 -9.23
CA GLU A 23 16.40 2.13 -8.11
C GLU A 23 16.20 2.88 -6.79
N ILE A 24 16.13 4.21 -6.85
CA ILE A 24 15.75 5.09 -5.74
C ILE A 24 14.77 6.11 -6.30
N PHE A 25 13.67 6.31 -5.59
CA PHE A 25 12.71 7.37 -5.92
C PHE A 25 12.01 7.86 -4.66
N ARG A 26 11.47 9.06 -4.73
CA ARG A 26 10.72 9.66 -3.62
C ARG A 26 9.25 9.77 -3.96
N VAL A 27 8.44 9.51 -2.95
CA VAL A 27 6.98 9.67 -3.03
C VAL A 27 6.55 10.65 -1.96
N ARG A 28 5.84 11.69 -2.38
CA ARG A 28 5.18 12.62 -1.48
C ARG A 28 3.72 12.23 -1.31
N LEU A 29 3.32 12.03 -0.07
CA LEU A 29 1.93 11.90 0.36
C LEU A 29 1.49 13.25 0.92
N ASP A 30 0.63 13.98 0.22
CA ASP A 30 -0.03 15.16 0.74
C ASP A 30 -1.22 14.68 1.59
N THR A 31 -1.15 14.88 2.90
CA THR A 31 -2.17 14.37 3.84
C THR A 31 -2.96 15.50 4.51
N THR A 32 -4.05 15.15 5.19
CA THR A 32 -4.84 16.11 6.00
C THR A 32 -4.05 16.70 7.17
N LYS A 33 -2.91 16.13 7.54
CA LYS A 33 -2.02 16.62 8.63
C LYS A 33 -0.76 17.31 8.13
N GLY A 34 -0.52 17.28 6.82
CA GLY A 34 0.69 17.79 6.19
C GLY A 34 1.37 16.76 5.30
N PRO A 35 2.49 17.11 4.68
CA PRO A 35 3.20 16.21 3.78
C PRO A 35 4.03 15.16 4.53
N ILE A 36 4.09 13.96 3.95
CA ILE A 36 5.02 12.90 4.32
C ILE A 36 5.80 12.53 3.06
N VAL A 37 7.14 12.50 3.12
CA VAL A 37 7.98 12.07 2.01
C VAL A 37 8.61 10.72 2.33
N ILE A 38 8.40 9.76 1.45
CA ILE A 38 8.93 8.41 1.52
C ILE A 38 10.01 8.26 0.46
N GLU A 39 11.22 7.90 0.86
CA GLU A 39 12.29 7.47 -0.03
C GLU A 39 12.23 5.96 -0.17
N VAL A 40 12.05 5.49 -1.40
CA VAL A 40 11.94 4.07 -1.74
C VAL A 40 13.26 3.58 -2.30
N HIS A 41 13.73 2.43 -1.82
CA HIS A 41 14.94 1.75 -2.26
C HIS A 41 14.56 0.41 -2.88
N ARG A 42 14.61 0.32 -4.20
CA ARG A 42 14.23 -0.88 -4.94
C ARG A 42 15.06 -2.10 -4.52
N GLU A 43 16.34 -1.90 -4.23
CA GLU A 43 17.23 -2.97 -3.77
C GLU A 43 16.81 -3.62 -2.45
N TRP A 44 16.06 -2.90 -1.58
CA TRP A 44 15.60 -3.46 -0.30
C TRP A 44 14.51 -4.52 -0.49
N ALA A 45 13.55 -4.24 -1.38
CA ALA A 45 12.42 -5.10 -1.70
C ALA A 45 11.93 -4.81 -3.13
N PRO A 46 12.55 -5.40 -4.17
CA PRO A 46 12.26 -5.04 -5.57
C PRO A 46 10.79 -5.13 -5.95
N ARG A 47 10.12 -6.22 -5.56
CA ARG A 47 8.69 -6.42 -5.88
C ARG A 47 7.79 -5.45 -5.13
N GLY A 48 8.12 -5.18 -3.86
CA GLY A 48 7.43 -4.18 -3.05
C GLY A 48 7.59 -2.79 -3.64
N ALA A 49 8.82 -2.37 -3.99
CA ALA A 49 9.10 -1.08 -4.59
C ALA A 49 8.37 -0.89 -5.94
N ASP A 50 8.44 -1.88 -6.83
CA ASP A 50 7.76 -1.85 -8.13
C ASP A 50 6.23 -1.74 -7.95
N ARG A 51 5.63 -2.50 -7.02
CA ARG A 51 4.22 -2.42 -6.68
C ARG A 51 3.85 -1.05 -6.09
N PHE A 52 4.64 -0.50 -5.19
CA PHE A 52 4.37 0.80 -4.59
C PHE A 52 4.42 1.91 -5.65
N HIS A 53 5.40 1.85 -6.56
CA HIS A 53 5.50 2.77 -7.69
C HIS A 53 4.27 2.68 -8.60
N GLU A 54 3.83 1.45 -8.97
CA GLU A 54 2.63 1.22 -9.77
C GLU A 54 1.38 1.83 -9.11
N LEU A 55 1.21 1.63 -7.80
CA LEU A 55 0.07 2.17 -7.05
C LEU A 55 0.08 3.70 -7.01
N VAL A 56 1.24 4.32 -6.77
CA VAL A 56 1.38 5.78 -6.75
C VAL A 56 1.10 6.37 -8.12
N THR A 57 1.75 5.85 -9.17
CA THR A 57 1.62 6.40 -10.53
C THR A 57 0.24 6.19 -11.15
N SER A 58 -0.52 5.19 -10.67
CA SER A 58 -1.92 4.99 -11.05
C SER A 58 -2.93 5.82 -10.25
N GLY A 59 -2.49 6.63 -9.28
CA GLY A 59 -3.37 7.40 -8.40
C GLY A 59 -4.14 6.53 -7.38
N TYR A 60 -3.69 5.29 -7.15
CA TYR A 60 -4.41 4.34 -6.29
C TYR A 60 -4.59 4.85 -4.86
N PHE A 61 -3.62 5.60 -4.34
CA PHE A 61 -3.65 6.10 -2.96
C PHE A 61 -4.37 7.44 -2.80
N ASP A 62 -4.80 8.09 -3.88
CA ASP A 62 -5.53 9.35 -3.78
C ASP A 62 -6.84 9.15 -3.03
N ASP A 63 -7.11 10.06 -2.10
CA ASP A 63 -8.23 10.02 -1.17
C ASP A 63 -8.33 8.74 -0.31
N SER A 64 -7.22 8.02 -0.12
CA SER A 64 -7.15 6.86 0.77
C SER A 64 -7.09 7.27 2.25
N ARG A 65 -7.80 6.52 3.13
CA ARG A 65 -7.77 6.75 4.58
C ARG A 65 -6.63 5.98 5.25
N PHE A 66 -6.04 6.61 6.29
CA PHE A 66 -5.24 5.89 7.28
C PHE A 66 -6.21 5.14 8.20
N PHE A 67 -6.69 4.01 7.74
CA PHE A 67 -7.80 3.29 8.39
C PHE A 67 -7.40 2.56 9.66
N ARG A 68 -6.09 2.38 9.92
CA ARG A 68 -5.59 1.70 11.12
C ARG A 68 -4.34 2.41 11.63
N VAL A 69 -4.54 3.34 12.54
CA VAL A 69 -3.45 4.05 13.22
C VAL A 69 -3.40 3.60 14.67
N VAL A 70 -2.37 2.86 15.05
CA VAL A 70 -2.11 2.46 16.42
C VAL A 70 -1.02 3.37 16.97
N LYS A 71 -1.40 4.22 17.92
CA LYS A 71 -0.52 5.28 18.45
C LYS A 71 0.84 4.74 18.87
N GLY A 72 1.90 5.35 18.37
CA GLY A 72 3.28 4.98 18.66
C GLY A 72 3.68 3.59 18.15
N GLN A 73 2.90 2.96 17.27
CA GLN A 73 3.22 1.65 16.68
C GLN A 73 3.33 1.73 15.17
N TRP A 74 2.21 1.97 14.48
CA TRP A 74 2.16 2.08 13.01
C TRP A 74 0.97 2.91 12.54
N ALA A 75 1.08 3.42 11.32
CA ALA A 75 -0.01 4.04 10.56
C ALA A 75 -0.18 3.28 9.25
N GLN A 76 -1.33 2.63 9.05
CA GLN A 76 -1.63 1.75 7.91
C GLN A 76 -2.69 2.37 7.00
N PHE A 77 -2.44 2.28 5.69
CA PHE A 77 -3.31 2.74 4.61
C PHE A 77 -3.26 1.79 3.40
N GLY A 78 -3.98 2.12 2.32
CA GLY A 78 -3.89 1.37 1.07
C GLY A 78 -5.10 0.49 0.77
N ILE A 79 -6.27 0.81 1.34
CA ILE A 79 -7.57 0.40 0.81
C ILE A 79 -8.11 1.61 0.04
N ASN A 80 -8.31 1.46 -1.27
CA ASN A 80 -8.84 2.54 -2.11
C ASN A 80 -10.28 2.87 -1.72
N GLY A 81 -10.62 4.16 -1.77
CA GLY A 81 -11.93 4.65 -1.38
C GLY A 81 -13.08 4.26 -2.31
N ASP A 82 -12.77 3.86 -3.54
CA ASP A 82 -13.72 3.27 -4.48
C ASP A 82 -13.72 1.73 -4.32
N PRO A 83 -14.84 1.11 -3.89
CA PRO A 83 -14.93 -0.34 -3.71
C PRO A 83 -14.61 -1.14 -4.97
N ALA A 84 -14.96 -0.64 -6.16
CA ALA A 84 -14.68 -1.34 -7.41
C ALA A 84 -13.17 -1.36 -7.71
N VAL A 85 -12.47 -0.25 -7.44
CA VAL A 85 -11.01 -0.17 -7.56
C VAL A 85 -10.35 -1.07 -6.52
N ALA A 86 -10.75 -0.97 -5.25
CA ALA A 86 -10.21 -1.78 -4.17
C ALA A 86 -10.34 -3.29 -4.45
N THR A 87 -11.51 -3.72 -4.94
CA THR A 87 -11.80 -5.12 -5.30
C THR A 87 -10.90 -5.62 -6.43
N ARG A 88 -10.71 -4.83 -7.49
CA ARG A 88 -9.82 -5.20 -8.60
C ARG A 88 -8.38 -5.44 -8.18
N TRP A 89 -7.90 -4.68 -7.19
CA TRP A 89 -6.52 -4.78 -6.69
C TRP A 89 -6.36 -5.86 -5.62
N ARG A 90 -7.41 -6.20 -4.89
CA ARG A 90 -7.36 -7.16 -3.76
C ARG A 90 -6.84 -8.54 -4.16
N GLY A 91 -7.10 -8.98 -5.39
CA GLY A 91 -6.60 -10.25 -5.91
C GLY A 91 -5.22 -10.19 -6.57
N ARG A 92 -4.61 -9.02 -6.70
CA ARG A 92 -3.35 -8.82 -7.42
C ARG A 92 -2.17 -8.93 -6.44
N THR A 93 -1.92 -10.14 -5.95
CA THR A 93 -0.81 -10.40 -5.03
C THR A 93 0.55 -10.30 -5.72
N ILE A 94 1.58 -10.04 -4.91
CA ILE A 94 2.99 -10.13 -5.32
C ILE A 94 3.72 -11.15 -4.43
N PRO A 95 4.71 -11.90 -4.97
CA PRO A 95 5.55 -12.79 -4.18
C PRO A 95 6.34 -12.01 -3.12
N ASP A 96 6.73 -12.69 -2.04
CA ASP A 96 7.52 -12.07 -1.00
C ASP A 96 8.95 -11.75 -1.47
N ASP A 97 9.46 -10.60 -1.05
CA ASP A 97 10.86 -10.23 -1.23
C ASP A 97 11.72 -10.84 -0.09
N PRO A 98 12.98 -11.15 -0.33
CA PRO A 98 13.89 -11.54 0.74
C PRO A 98 14.14 -10.36 1.69
N PRO A 99 14.22 -10.59 3.01
CA PRO A 99 14.48 -9.52 3.98
C PRO A 99 15.90 -8.98 3.84
N LYS A 100 16.02 -7.66 3.67
CA LYS A 100 17.29 -6.94 3.60
C LYS A 100 17.39 -5.79 4.62
N GLN A 101 16.26 -5.36 5.15
CA GLN A 101 16.17 -4.28 6.12
C GLN A 101 15.26 -4.67 7.27
N SER A 102 15.58 -4.14 8.47
CA SER A 102 14.74 -4.30 9.66
C SER A 102 13.63 -3.25 9.72
N ASN A 103 12.50 -3.62 10.34
CA ASN A 103 11.35 -2.75 10.56
C ASN A 103 11.62 -1.77 11.73
N VAL A 104 12.45 -0.76 11.50
CA VAL A 104 12.74 0.29 12.47
C VAL A 104 11.80 1.49 12.27
N ARG A 105 11.80 2.44 13.23
CA ARG A 105 11.00 3.66 13.10
C ARG A 105 11.25 4.36 11.75
N GLY A 106 10.16 4.73 11.09
CA GLY A 106 10.14 5.41 9.80
C GLY A 106 10.13 4.47 8.60
N THR A 107 10.39 3.16 8.74
CA THR A 107 10.30 2.24 7.60
C THR A 107 8.88 2.09 7.09
N VAL A 108 8.77 1.82 5.79
CA VAL A 108 7.51 1.61 5.07
C VAL A 108 7.50 0.20 4.50
N THR A 109 6.45 -0.54 4.83
CA THR A 109 6.38 -1.99 4.62
C THR A 109 4.99 -2.40 4.16
N PHE A 110 4.89 -3.38 3.24
CA PHE A 110 3.58 -3.96 2.88
C PHE A 110 3.02 -4.82 4.01
N ALA A 111 1.74 -4.60 4.33
CA ALA A 111 0.98 -5.47 5.20
C ALA A 111 0.49 -6.70 4.43
N PHE A 112 0.49 -7.86 5.09
CA PHE A 112 -0.04 -9.10 4.53
C PHE A 112 -0.61 -9.99 5.65
N ALA A 113 -1.42 -10.99 5.27
CA ALA A 113 -2.00 -11.95 6.19
C ALA A 113 -1.46 -13.37 6.00
N VAL A 114 -0.98 -13.67 4.79
CA VAL A 114 -0.44 -14.97 4.37
C VAL A 114 0.80 -14.76 3.51
N PRO A 115 1.73 -15.70 3.44
CA PRO A 115 2.87 -15.65 2.53
C PRO A 115 2.44 -15.37 1.09
N ASN A 116 3.20 -14.54 0.38
CA ASN A 116 2.89 -14.06 -0.98
C ASN A 116 1.52 -13.36 -1.11
N GLY A 117 1.00 -12.81 -0.01
CA GLY A 117 -0.32 -12.18 0.06
C GLY A 117 -0.30 -10.65 0.04
N ARG A 118 0.85 -10.02 -0.24
CA ARG A 118 0.97 -8.56 -0.34
C ARG A 118 0.21 -8.06 -1.57
N THR A 119 -0.61 -7.02 -1.41
CA THR A 119 -1.38 -6.41 -2.49
C THR A 119 -1.17 -4.90 -2.57
N THR A 120 -1.88 -4.13 -1.74
CA THR A 120 -1.92 -2.66 -1.80
C THR A 120 -1.73 -1.97 -0.46
N GLN A 121 -1.92 -2.70 0.65
CA GLN A 121 -1.86 -2.11 1.97
C GLN A 121 -0.43 -2.00 2.46
N VAL A 122 -0.08 -0.82 2.96
CA VAL A 122 1.24 -0.51 3.52
C VAL A 122 1.10 0.16 4.89
N TYR A 123 2.14 0.07 5.71
CA TYR A 123 2.21 0.81 6.96
C TYR A 123 3.54 1.54 7.11
N ILE A 124 3.49 2.65 7.84
CA ILE A 124 4.65 3.39 8.34
C ILE A 124 4.90 2.94 9.78
N ALA A 125 6.09 2.50 10.11
CA ALA A 125 6.48 2.16 11.47
C ALA A 125 6.71 3.44 12.29
N LEU A 126 5.95 3.62 13.39
CA LEU A 126 6.08 4.78 14.28
C LEU A 126 7.05 4.53 15.44
N LYS A 127 7.55 3.31 15.60
CA LYS A 127 8.60 2.91 16.53
C LYS A 127 9.48 1.83 15.91
N ASN A 128 10.49 1.37 16.64
CA ASN A 128 11.21 0.15 16.28
C ASN A 128 10.29 -1.07 16.44
N LEU A 129 10.06 -1.79 15.35
CA LEU A 129 9.22 -2.98 15.24
C LEU A 129 10.03 -4.20 14.76
N ALA A 130 11.37 -4.13 14.74
CA ALA A 130 12.24 -5.17 14.21
C ALA A 130 11.87 -6.56 14.77
N ASP A 131 11.72 -6.63 16.07
CA ASP A 131 11.20 -7.82 16.73
C ASP A 131 9.76 -7.54 17.22
N PRO A 132 8.70 -8.18 16.71
CA PRO A 132 8.67 -9.45 15.95
C PRO A 132 8.45 -9.33 14.43
N GLN A 133 8.44 -8.13 13.82
CA GLN A 133 8.02 -7.97 12.41
C GLN A 133 9.00 -8.64 11.43
N ASP A 134 10.30 -8.55 11.68
CA ASP A 134 11.31 -9.14 10.81
C ASP A 134 11.17 -10.67 10.79
N ALA A 135 10.93 -11.29 11.95
CA ALA A 135 10.71 -12.73 12.06
C ALA A 135 9.41 -13.21 11.36
N GLN A 136 8.45 -12.32 11.19
CA GLN A 136 7.20 -12.61 10.46
C GLN A 136 7.29 -12.36 8.96
N GLY A 137 8.44 -11.90 8.45
CA GLY A 137 8.67 -11.68 7.03
C GLY A 137 8.13 -10.35 6.49
N PHE A 138 7.91 -9.35 7.35
CA PHE A 138 7.62 -7.99 6.90
C PHE A 138 8.90 -7.33 6.39
N VAL A 139 8.94 -7.02 5.09
CA VAL A 139 10.14 -6.51 4.42
C VAL A 139 9.96 -5.05 4.04
N PRO A 140 10.71 -4.12 4.66
CA PRO A 140 10.70 -2.72 4.28
C PRO A 140 11.20 -2.50 2.85
N PHE A 141 10.53 -1.62 2.11
CA PHE A 141 10.92 -1.18 0.78
C PHE A 141 11.34 0.29 0.72
N GLY A 142 11.11 1.03 1.79
CA GLY A 142 11.41 2.45 1.87
C GLY A 142 11.37 2.98 3.30
N ARG A 143 11.61 4.27 3.43
CA ARG A 143 11.58 4.98 4.72
C ARG A 143 11.04 6.39 4.56
N VAL A 144 10.42 6.91 5.58
CA VAL A 144 10.05 8.32 5.69
C VAL A 144 11.33 9.14 5.88
N VAL A 145 11.55 10.11 5.00
CA VAL A 145 12.68 11.05 5.06
C VAL A 145 12.26 12.45 5.48
N GLU A 146 10.97 12.80 5.33
CA GLU A 146 10.38 14.06 5.80
C GLU A 146 8.97 13.78 6.35
N GLY A 147 8.55 14.51 7.41
CA GLY A 147 7.19 14.44 7.93
C GLY A 147 6.92 13.26 8.88
N MET A 148 7.93 12.76 9.61
CA MET A 148 7.71 11.77 10.66
C MET A 148 6.86 12.30 11.83
N ASP A 149 6.92 13.59 12.12
CA ASP A 149 6.06 14.28 13.07
C ASP A 149 4.61 14.34 12.57
N VAL A 150 4.41 14.51 11.26
CA VAL A 150 3.09 14.40 10.61
C VAL A 150 2.55 12.97 10.77
N ALA A 151 3.37 11.96 10.51
CA ALA A 151 2.97 10.55 10.67
C ALA A 151 2.58 10.22 12.14
N ASP A 152 3.29 10.76 13.12
CA ASP A 152 2.97 10.61 14.55
C ASP A 152 1.67 11.32 14.95
N SER A 153 1.29 12.39 14.25
CA SER A 153 0.11 13.21 14.53
C SER A 153 -1.18 12.68 13.90
N LEU A 154 -1.11 11.62 13.09
CA LEU A 154 -2.27 11.00 12.47
C LEU A 154 -3.26 10.52 13.54
N ASN A 155 -4.55 10.72 13.26
CA ASN A 155 -5.61 10.39 14.20
C ASN A 155 -5.61 8.88 14.53
N SER A 156 -5.37 8.56 15.79
CA SER A 156 -5.31 7.19 16.32
C SER A 156 -6.50 6.83 17.20
N GLU A 157 -7.53 7.66 17.23
CA GLU A 157 -8.68 7.45 18.12
C GLU A 157 -9.38 6.11 17.87
N TYR A 158 -9.47 5.70 16.63
CA TYR A 158 -10.14 4.45 16.28
C TYR A 158 -9.20 3.23 16.40
N GLY A 159 -7.90 3.44 16.41
CA GLY A 159 -6.90 2.41 16.66
C GLY A 159 -7.12 1.16 15.82
N GLU A 160 -7.36 0.04 16.53
CA GLU A 160 -7.65 -1.26 15.93
C GLU A 160 -9.12 -1.40 15.47
N ASN A 161 -10.03 -0.48 15.81
CA ASN A 161 -11.47 -0.64 15.56
C ASN A 161 -11.86 -0.30 14.12
N ALA A 162 -11.20 0.68 13.49
CA ALA A 162 -11.56 1.10 12.13
C ALA A 162 -11.14 0.11 11.04
N GLY A 163 -10.19 -0.76 11.28
CA GLY A 163 -9.71 -1.68 10.23
C GLY A 163 -8.74 -2.71 10.72
N SER A 164 -8.76 -3.04 12.01
CA SER A 164 -7.92 -4.09 12.55
C SER A 164 -8.40 -5.46 12.08
N GLY A 165 -7.44 -6.35 12.06
CA GLY A 165 -7.75 -7.76 11.90
C GLY A 165 -8.21 -8.12 10.51
N ILE A 166 -7.33 -7.90 9.53
CA ILE A 166 -7.45 -8.55 8.23
C ILE A 166 -7.70 -10.05 8.40
N ARG A 167 -7.04 -10.67 9.40
CA ARG A 167 -7.23 -12.07 9.79
C ARG A 167 -8.60 -12.34 10.41
N ALA A 168 -9.26 -11.33 10.98
CA ALA A 168 -10.57 -11.43 11.61
C ALA A 168 -11.72 -10.93 10.70
N GLY A 169 -11.44 -10.63 9.42
CA GLY A 169 -12.45 -10.16 8.47
C GLY A 169 -12.97 -8.73 8.72
N LYS A 170 -12.41 -8.01 9.68
CA LYS A 170 -12.89 -6.68 10.07
C LYS A 170 -12.67 -5.60 8.99
N GLN A 171 -11.84 -5.86 7.98
CA GLN A 171 -11.65 -4.94 6.87
C GLN A 171 -12.70 -5.09 5.76
N GLN A 172 -13.54 -6.13 5.79
CA GLN A 172 -14.53 -6.36 4.74
C GLN A 172 -15.46 -5.14 4.54
N PRO A 173 -16.00 -4.49 5.58
CA PRO A 173 -16.83 -3.30 5.41
C PRO A 173 -16.10 -2.12 4.75
N LEU A 174 -14.77 -2.00 4.92
CA LEU A 174 -13.96 -0.98 4.28
C LEU A 174 -13.85 -1.22 2.77
N PHE A 175 -13.67 -2.49 2.37
CA PHE A 175 -13.65 -2.87 0.95
C PHE A 175 -15.01 -2.72 0.29
N ASP A 176 -16.10 -3.09 0.97
CA ASP A 176 -17.45 -3.08 0.40
C ASP A 176 -18.06 -1.67 0.35
N GLY A 177 -17.77 -0.85 1.35
CA GLY A 177 -18.37 0.48 1.51
C GLY A 177 -17.45 1.64 1.15
N GLY A 178 -16.16 1.40 1.00
CA GLY A 178 -15.18 2.43 0.63
C GLY A 178 -15.19 3.66 1.52
N ASN A 179 -14.87 4.81 0.93
CA ASN A 179 -14.85 6.09 1.65
C ASN A 179 -16.20 6.46 2.23
N ALA A 180 -17.30 6.18 1.54
CA ALA A 180 -18.66 6.47 2.04
C ALA A 180 -18.97 5.75 3.37
N TYR A 181 -18.48 4.52 3.53
CA TYR A 181 -18.58 3.81 4.80
C TYR A 181 -17.63 4.40 5.84
N MET A 182 -16.37 4.61 5.49
CA MET A 182 -15.34 5.10 6.41
C MET A 182 -15.68 6.48 6.95
N ASP A 183 -16.15 7.40 6.11
CA ASP A 183 -16.50 8.77 6.52
C ASP A 183 -17.72 8.80 7.45
N ARG A 184 -18.66 7.86 7.29
CA ARG A 184 -19.82 7.72 8.18
C ARG A 184 -19.46 7.06 9.49
N ALA A 185 -18.70 5.96 9.47
CA ALA A 185 -18.38 5.16 10.66
C ALA A 185 -17.19 5.71 11.45
N TYR A 186 -16.26 6.38 10.76
CA TYR A 186 -14.98 6.85 11.31
C TYR A 186 -14.61 8.24 10.78
N PRO A 187 -15.45 9.28 11.02
CA PRO A 187 -15.38 10.59 10.33
C PRO A 187 -14.08 11.38 10.59
N ARG A 188 -13.27 10.99 11.58
CA ARG A 188 -12.02 11.66 11.92
C ARG A 188 -10.77 10.92 11.42
N LEU A 189 -10.91 9.93 10.54
CA LEU A 189 -9.75 9.33 9.91
C LEU A 189 -9.02 10.36 9.05
N ASP A 190 -7.72 10.47 9.26
CA ASP A 190 -6.88 11.22 8.34
C ASP A 190 -6.76 10.52 7.00
N ARG A 191 -6.47 11.27 5.95
CA ARG A 191 -6.41 10.75 4.59
C ARG A 191 -5.23 11.31 3.80
N ILE A 192 -4.83 10.57 2.79
CA ILE A 192 -3.94 11.00 1.73
C ILE A 192 -4.80 11.76 0.73
N LEU A 193 -4.53 13.04 0.51
CA LEU A 193 -5.19 13.85 -0.51
C LEU A 193 -4.67 13.49 -1.89
N HIS A 194 -3.33 13.43 -2.02
CA HIS A 194 -2.62 13.02 -3.22
C HIS A 194 -1.34 12.27 -2.88
N ALA A 195 -1.01 11.27 -3.71
CA ALA A 195 0.27 10.59 -3.68
C ALA A 195 0.96 10.75 -5.04
N LYS A 196 2.22 11.23 -5.05
CA LYS A 196 2.96 11.46 -6.29
C LYS A 196 4.44 11.18 -6.15
N VAL A 197 5.04 10.67 -7.22
CA VAL A 197 6.50 10.61 -7.35
C VAL A 197 7.04 12.03 -7.50
N ILE A 198 8.08 12.34 -6.77
CA ILE A 198 8.78 13.63 -6.82
C ILE A 198 10.27 13.42 -7.18
N PRO A 199 10.95 14.45 -7.71
CA PRO A 199 12.38 14.42 -8.01
C PRO A 199 13.25 14.04 -6.81
#